data_51cebcc0b94f13e454b3d500a0867f90
#
_entry.id   51cebcc0b94f13e454b3d500a0867f90
#
_cell.length_a   1.000
_cell.length_b   1.000
_cell.length_c   1.000
_cell.angle_alpha   90.00
_cell.angle_beta   90.00
_cell.angle_gamma   90.00
#
_symmetry.space_group_name_H-M   'P 1'
#
loop_
_entity.id
_entity.type
_entity.pdbx_description
1 polymer ?
#
loop_
_entity_poly.entity_id
_entity_poly.type
_entity_poly.pdbx_seq_one_letter_code
_entity_poly.pdbx_strand_id
1 'polypeptide(L)'
;MLFKYRAIDKDGHEREGTIEAFSEDGAVAELQRRELVISSLDAVGRKNALDIQLPFFNRIPNKDIVILSRQVATLFEAQVSALRVFRLLASEVENQQLAQVLTSVADDLQGGSPISTSMTRHPRVFSPFYVNMVRAGEESGKLSETFVSLADHLDRSYDVTSRAENALIYPAFVVVVFFGVMALMLTMVIPKISAVLLDSGAEVPIYTTIVIGFSNFLVSYGIFILVGLVAGGFYLWRLSKTESGKLTFDGLKLSIPYLGDLYEKLYLARIADTFAAMLMAGVSVVEALEITGAVVGNSIYKAILGD
;
A
#
# COMPACT_ATOMS: atom_id res chain seq x y z
N MET A 1 23.43 -17.85 17.60
CA MET A 1 23.35 -16.46 17.13
C MET A 1 24.46 -15.67 17.79
N LEU A 2 25.03 -14.65 17.08
CA LEU A 2 26.06 -13.82 17.64
C LEU A 2 25.43 -12.56 18.23
N PHE A 3 25.72 -12.22 19.48
CA PHE A 3 25.22 -11.03 20.15
C PHE A 3 26.37 -10.09 20.46
N LYS A 4 26.23 -8.79 20.13
CA LYS A 4 27.15 -7.75 20.57
C LYS A 4 26.66 -7.23 21.91
N TYR A 5 27.51 -7.27 22.92
CA TYR A 5 27.16 -6.77 24.24
C TYR A 5 28.03 -5.57 24.64
N ARG A 6 27.45 -4.70 25.44
CA ARG A 6 28.12 -3.68 26.22
C ARG A 6 27.77 -3.93 27.67
N ALA A 7 28.76 -4.12 28.49
CA ALA A 7 28.58 -4.46 29.90
C ALA A 7 29.62 -3.74 30.78
N ILE A 8 29.32 -3.62 32.06
CA ILE A 8 30.19 -3.00 33.06
C ILE A 8 30.75 -4.11 33.95
N ASP A 9 32.06 -4.14 34.13
CA ASP A 9 32.79 -5.03 35.05
C ASP A 9 32.64 -4.55 36.52
N LYS A 10 32.98 -5.41 37.47
CA LYS A 10 32.95 -5.09 38.92
C LYS A 10 33.78 -3.86 39.26
N ASP A 11 34.79 -3.57 38.49
CA ASP A 11 35.67 -2.41 38.66
C ASP A 11 35.12 -1.10 38.07
N GLY A 12 33.88 -1.16 37.48
CA GLY A 12 33.22 -0.01 36.87
C GLY A 12 33.67 0.31 35.45
N HIS A 13 34.49 -0.55 34.82
CA HIS A 13 34.95 -0.33 33.45
C HIS A 13 33.96 -0.89 32.45
N GLU A 14 33.69 -0.13 31.37
CA GLU A 14 32.85 -0.55 30.26
C GLU A 14 33.61 -1.55 29.37
N ARG A 15 32.99 -2.69 29.10
CA ARG A 15 33.52 -3.73 28.17
C ARG A 15 32.53 -3.98 27.05
N GLU A 16 33.04 -3.90 25.86
CA GLU A 16 32.30 -4.30 24.63
C GLU A 16 32.88 -5.61 24.07
N GLY A 17 32.01 -6.48 23.60
CA GLY A 17 32.41 -7.74 22.98
C GLY A 17 31.27 -8.40 22.23
N THR A 18 31.56 -9.58 21.69
CA THR A 18 30.56 -10.44 21.05
C THR A 18 30.49 -11.78 21.76
N ILE A 19 29.28 -12.31 21.92
CA ILE A 19 29.02 -13.60 22.53
C ILE A 19 28.13 -14.45 21.61
N GLU A 20 28.39 -15.72 21.50
CA GLU A 20 27.57 -16.66 20.74
C GLU A 20 26.63 -17.41 21.68
N ALA A 21 25.29 -17.28 21.45
CA ALA A 21 24.28 -17.95 22.23
C ALA A 21 23.10 -18.39 21.36
N PHE A 22 22.32 -19.37 21.83
CA PHE A 22 21.14 -19.87 21.12
C PHE A 22 19.94 -18.93 21.22
N SER A 23 19.85 -18.13 22.29
CA SER A 23 18.80 -17.16 22.56
C SER A 23 19.37 -15.94 23.30
N GLU A 24 18.60 -14.86 23.35
CA GLU A 24 18.92 -13.64 24.09
C GLU A 24 19.08 -13.94 25.59
N ASP A 25 18.14 -14.72 26.15
CA ASP A 25 18.19 -15.15 27.56
C ASP A 25 19.45 -15.98 27.84
N GLY A 26 19.88 -16.81 26.89
CA GLY A 26 21.11 -17.58 26.98
C GLY A 26 22.37 -16.69 26.98
N ALA A 27 22.37 -15.63 26.17
CA ALA A 27 23.45 -14.66 26.15
C ALA A 27 23.52 -13.87 27.45
N VAL A 28 22.36 -13.45 27.99
CA VAL A 28 22.23 -12.77 29.30
C VAL A 28 22.77 -13.65 30.42
N ALA A 29 22.34 -14.92 30.49
CA ALA A 29 22.79 -15.86 31.52
C ALA A 29 24.30 -16.09 31.50
N GLU A 30 24.90 -16.21 30.30
CA GLU A 30 26.34 -16.42 30.16
C GLU A 30 27.16 -15.16 30.52
N LEU A 31 26.68 -13.95 30.20
CA LEU A 31 27.30 -12.69 30.58
C LEU A 31 27.18 -12.45 32.09
N GLN A 32 26.07 -12.80 32.72
CA GLN A 32 25.88 -12.75 34.16
C GLN A 32 26.79 -13.73 34.91
N ARG A 33 27.03 -14.91 34.34
CA ARG A 33 28.00 -15.87 34.86
C ARG A 33 29.43 -15.32 34.88
N ARG A 34 29.75 -14.40 33.97
CA ARG A 34 31.02 -13.70 33.89
C ARG A 34 31.06 -12.44 34.80
N GLU A 35 30.01 -12.29 35.63
CA GLU A 35 29.87 -11.17 36.61
C GLU A 35 29.85 -9.79 35.91
N LEU A 36 29.36 -9.74 34.67
CA LEU A 36 29.21 -8.51 33.89
C LEU A 36 27.77 -7.98 34.05
N VAL A 37 27.66 -6.69 34.34
CA VAL A 37 26.36 -6.00 34.35
C VAL A 37 26.08 -5.49 32.94
N ILE A 38 25.05 -6.03 32.29
CA ILE A 38 24.73 -5.74 30.91
C ILE A 38 24.08 -4.35 30.80
N SER A 39 24.69 -3.48 30.00
CA SER A 39 24.14 -2.16 29.66
C SER A 39 23.34 -2.21 28.35
N SER A 40 23.78 -2.94 27.31
CA SER A 40 23.02 -3.23 26.11
C SER A 40 23.41 -4.59 25.52
N LEU A 41 22.45 -5.28 24.90
CA LEU A 41 22.64 -6.54 24.20
C LEU A 41 21.91 -6.46 22.86
N ASP A 42 22.67 -6.48 21.78
CA ASP A 42 22.16 -6.40 20.42
C ASP A 42 22.49 -7.69 19.67
N ALA A 43 21.48 -8.36 19.11
CA ALA A 43 21.73 -9.50 18.25
C ALA A 43 22.50 -9.05 16.98
N VAL A 44 23.70 -9.57 16.79
CA VAL A 44 24.45 -9.41 15.54
C VAL A 44 23.86 -10.37 14.51
N GLY A 45 22.57 -10.19 14.19
CA GLY A 45 21.97 -10.76 13.01
C GLY A 45 22.42 -9.94 11.82
N ARG A 46 22.77 -10.61 10.71
CA ARG A 46 23.09 -10.00 9.42
C ARG A 46 22.20 -8.79 9.16
N LYS A 47 22.63 -7.61 9.51
CA LYS A 47 22.23 -6.42 8.77
C LYS A 47 22.82 -6.66 7.38
N ASN A 48 22.06 -7.28 6.49
CA ASN A 48 22.37 -7.20 5.08
C ASN A 48 22.57 -5.72 4.82
N ALA A 49 23.73 -5.34 4.29
CA ALA A 49 24.01 -3.96 3.88
C ALA A 49 23.02 -3.46 2.81
N LEU A 50 22.06 -4.31 2.41
CA LEU A 50 20.91 -4.06 1.55
C LEU A 50 19.59 -3.85 2.31
N ASP A 51 19.56 -3.94 3.64
CA ASP A 51 18.44 -3.47 4.47
C ASP A 51 18.54 -1.94 4.64
N ILE A 52 18.66 -1.27 3.51
CA ILE A 52 18.24 0.11 3.39
C ILE A 52 16.73 0.02 3.62
N GLN A 53 16.28 0.29 4.83
CA GLN A 53 14.88 0.58 5.14
C GLN A 53 14.53 1.84 4.35
N LEU A 54 14.27 1.65 3.07
CA LEU A 54 13.70 2.68 2.23
C LEU A 54 12.30 2.92 2.85
N PRO A 55 12.02 4.11 3.36
CA PRO A 55 10.71 4.40 3.98
C PRO A 55 9.53 4.22 3.01
N PHE A 56 9.84 3.96 1.73
CA PHE A 56 8.89 3.67 0.67
C PHE A 56 8.36 2.22 0.67
N PHE A 57 9.06 1.25 1.26
CA PHE A 57 8.67 -0.17 1.25
C PHE A 57 7.81 -0.60 2.44
N ASN A 58 7.61 0.30 3.40
CA ASN A 58 6.87 0.01 4.62
C ASN A 58 5.37 0.37 4.49
N ARG A 59 4.71 -0.01 3.40
CA ARG A 59 3.26 0.17 3.24
C ARG A 59 2.55 -1.15 3.48
N ILE A 60 1.51 -1.13 4.31
CA ILE A 60 0.64 -2.29 4.52
C ILE A 60 -0.24 -2.44 3.28
N PRO A 61 -0.15 -3.56 2.53
CA PRO A 61 -1.00 -3.80 1.38
C PRO A 61 -2.47 -3.96 1.79
N ASN A 62 -3.39 -3.51 0.95
CA ASN A 62 -4.83 -3.73 1.19
C ASN A 62 -5.17 -5.22 1.31
N LYS A 63 -4.46 -6.08 0.58
CA LYS A 63 -4.62 -7.53 0.65
C LYS A 63 -4.41 -8.06 2.08
N ASP A 64 -3.41 -7.56 2.79
CA ASP A 64 -3.11 -8.01 4.15
C ASP A 64 -4.23 -7.62 5.12
N ILE A 65 -4.85 -6.44 4.90
CA ILE A 65 -5.99 -5.99 5.71
C ILE A 65 -7.23 -6.86 5.46
N VAL A 66 -7.46 -7.27 4.21
CA VAL A 66 -8.56 -8.17 3.83
C VAL A 66 -8.38 -9.53 4.49
N ILE A 67 -7.18 -10.13 4.38
CA ILE A 67 -6.84 -11.42 5.00
C ILE A 67 -6.99 -11.32 6.53
N LEU A 68 -6.43 -10.27 7.14
CA LEU A 68 -6.56 -10.01 8.57
C LEU A 68 -8.04 -9.96 8.99
N SER A 69 -8.88 -9.22 8.24
CA SER A 69 -10.30 -9.09 8.57
C SER A 69 -11.04 -10.43 8.53
N ARG A 70 -10.70 -11.29 7.57
CA ARG A 70 -11.24 -12.65 7.49
C ARG A 70 -10.79 -13.51 8.66
N GLN A 71 -9.51 -13.44 9.05
CA GLN A 71 -8.98 -14.16 10.22
C GLN A 71 -9.63 -13.68 11.51
N VAL A 72 -9.79 -12.36 11.69
CA VAL A 72 -10.51 -11.77 12.83
C VAL A 72 -11.94 -12.31 12.89
N ALA A 73 -12.69 -12.24 11.77
CA ALA A 73 -14.06 -12.75 11.70
C ALA A 73 -14.14 -14.23 12.14
N THR A 74 -13.29 -15.08 11.58
CA THR A 74 -13.25 -16.52 11.92
C THR A 74 -12.98 -16.77 13.41
N LEU A 75 -12.07 -16.01 14.02
CA LEU A 75 -11.74 -16.15 15.43
C LEU A 75 -12.88 -15.63 16.34
N PHE A 76 -13.59 -14.57 15.94
CA PHE A 76 -14.78 -14.11 16.66
C PHE A 76 -15.95 -15.07 16.52
N GLU A 77 -16.16 -15.70 15.36
CA GLU A 77 -17.14 -16.79 15.18
C GLU A 77 -16.83 -18.00 16.08
N ALA A 78 -15.53 -18.30 16.25
CA ALA A 78 -15.07 -19.32 17.20
C ALA A 78 -15.14 -18.87 18.67
N GLN A 79 -15.73 -17.70 18.95
CA GLN A 79 -15.90 -17.14 20.31
C GLN A 79 -14.58 -16.93 21.07
N VAL A 80 -13.48 -16.68 20.35
CA VAL A 80 -12.20 -16.31 20.95
C VAL A 80 -12.29 -14.86 21.47
N SER A 81 -11.79 -14.62 22.69
CA SER A 81 -11.80 -13.27 23.25
C SER A 81 -10.98 -12.26 22.41
N ALA A 82 -11.46 -11.02 22.29
CA ALA A 82 -10.84 -9.99 21.48
C ALA A 82 -9.33 -9.81 21.75
N LEU A 83 -8.93 -9.73 23.02
CA LEU A 83 -7.51 -9.63 23.40
C LEU A 83 -6.67 -10.79 22.83
N ARG A 84 -7.19 -12.02 22.90
CA ARG A 84 -6.50 -13.21 22.39
C ARG A 84 -6.44 -13.20 20.87
N VAL A 85 -7.50 -12.77 20.19
CA VAL A 85 -7.55 -12.61 18.73
C VAL A 85 -6.42 -11.71 18.26
N PHE A 86 -6.33 -10.47 18.78
CA PHE A 86 -5.33 -9.51 18.33
C PHE A 86 -3.90 -9.91 18.71
N ARG A 87 -3.68 -10.55 19.87
CA ARG A 87 -2.36 -11.08 20.24
C ARG A 87 -1.91 -12.23 19.33
N LEU A 88 -2.80 -13.16 19.03
CA LEU A 88 -2.51 -14.28 18.14
C LEU A 88 -2.12 -13.75 16.74
N LEU A 89 -2.97 -12.91 16.18
CA LEU A 89 -2.73 -12.34 14.83
C LEU A 89 -1.47 -11.47 14.79
N ALA A 90 -1.16 -10.73 15.85
CA ALA A 90 0.10 -9.97 15.93
C ALA A 90 1.34 -10.87 15.83
N SER A 91 1.27 -12.12 16.31
CA SER A 91 2.38 -13.09 16.24
C SER A 91 2.47 -13.85 14.91
N GLU A 92 1.38 -13.90 14.13
CA GLU A 92 1.31 -14.68 12.88
C GLU A 92 1.53 -13.83 11.62
N VAL A 93 1.26 -12.52 11.68
CA VAL A 93 1.35 -11.63 10.52
C VAL A 93 2.80 -11.41 10.12
N GLU A 94 3.13 -11.65 8.83
CA GLU A 94 4.47 -11.44 8.28
C GLU A 94 4.86 -9.95 8.19
N ASN A 95 3.88 -9.07 7.98
CA ASN A 95 4.12 -7.64 7.88
C ASN A 95 4.38 -7.03 9.26
N GLN A 96 5.63 -6.67 9.52
CA GLN A 96 6.08 -6.15 10.80
C GLN A 96 5.33 -4.89 11.27
N GLN A 97 4.91 -4.02 10.35
CA GLN A 97 4.12 -2.84 10.70
C GLN A 97 2.71 -3.21 11.13
N LEU A 98 2.09 -4.16 10.42
CA LEU A 98 0.76 -4.67 10.79
C LEU A 98 0.84 -5.39 12.14
N ALA A 99 1.88 -6.20 12.40
CA ALA A 99 2.11 -6.83 13.68
C ALA A 99 2.23 -5.80 14.83
N GLN A 100 2.96 -4.70 14.64
CA GLN A 100 3.06 -3.62 15.62
C GLN A 100 1.71 -2.95 15.90
N VAL A 101 0.90 -2.70 14.85
CA VAL A 101 -0.45 -2.14 15.00
C VAL A 101 -1.34 -3.08 15.81
N LEU A 102 -1.33 -4.38 15.48
CA LEU A 102 -2.14 -5.37 16.21
C LEU A 102 -1.70 -5.54 17.66
N THR A 103 -0.39 -5.47 17.94
CA THR A 103 0.15 -5.45 19.30
C THR A 103 -0.35 -4.24 20.06
N SER A 104 -0.28 -3.04 19.45
CA SER A 104 -0.81 -1.81 20.07
C SER A 104 -2.31 -1.90 20.38
N VAL A 105 -3.10 -2.47 19.45
CA VAL A 105 -4.54 -2.71 19.70
C VAL A 105 -4.74 -3.69 20.85
N ALA A 106 -3.96 -4.78 20.91
CA ALA A 106 -4.04 -5.75 22.01
C ALA A 106 -3.69 -5.13 23.37
N ASP A 107 -2.68 -4.26 23.41
CA ASP A 107 -2.27 -3.56 24.64
C ASP A 107 -3.36 -2.57 25.10
N ASP A 108 -3.97 -1.83 24.18
CA ASP A 108 -5.11 -0.96 24.48
C ASP A 108 -6.30 -1.74 25.04
N LEU A 109 -6.63 -2.91 24.46
CA LEU A 109 -7.68 -3.80 24.93
C LEU A 109 -7.37 -4.35 26.32
N GLN A 110 -6.11 -4.68 26.60
CA GLN A 110 -5.69 -5.11 27.93
C GLN A 110 -5.84 -3.98 28.96
N GLY A 111 -5.67 -2.71 28.52
CA GLY A 111 -5.94 -1.52 29.31
C GLY A 111 -7.42 -1.19 29.50
N GLY A 112 -8.33 -2.00 28.92
CA GLY A 112 -9.79 -1.82 29.00
C GLY A 112 -10.38 -0.86 27.97
N SER A 113 -9.62 -0.44 26.96
CA SER A 113 -10.13 0.40 25.88
C SER A 113 -11.05 -0.41 24.95
N PRO A 114 -12.13 0.18 24.41
CA PRO A 114 -12.94 -0.45 23.35
C PRO A 114 -12.10 -0.76 22.10
N ILE A 115 -12.48 -1.80 21.33
CA ILE A 115 -11.79 -2.20 20.09
C ILE A 115 -11.83 -1.06 19.08
N SER A 116 -12.99 -0.46 18.85
CA SER A 116 -13.20 0.64 17.91
C SER A 116 -12.34 1.86 18.26
N THR A 117 -12.22 2.19 19.55
CA THR A 117 -11.37 3.29 20.03
C THR A 117 -9.89 3.02 19.79
N SER A 118 -9.42 1.79 20.05
CA SER A 118 -8.05 1.38 19.81
C SER A 118 -7.71 1.42 18.31
N MET A 119 -8.62 0.95 17.45
CA MET A 119 -8.45 0.99 15.99
C MET A 119 -8.41 2.41 15.42
N THR A 120 -9.13 3.36 16.00
CA THR A 120 -9.14 4.78 15.57
C THR A 120 -7.74 5.40 15.59
N ARG A 121 -6.84 4.93 16.45
CA ARG A 121 -5.44 5.40 16.53
C ARG A 121 -4.60 4.99 15.32
N HIS A 122 -5.07 4.05 14.53
CA HIS A 122 -4.35 3.48 13.38
C HIS A 122 -5.10 3.69 12.04
N PRO A 123 -5.35 4.95 11.60
CA PRO A 123 -6.18 5.26 10.43
C PRO A 123 -5.57 4.82 9.09
N ARG A 124 -4.29 4.43 9.09
CA ARG A 124 -3.63 3.84 7.90
C ARG A 124 -4.00 2.39 7.66
N VAL A 125 -4.45 1.68 8.69
CA VAL A 125 -4.85 0.27 8.65
C VAL A 125 -6.36 0.16 8.68
N PHE A 126 -6.99 0.81 9.65
CA PHE A 126 -8.42 0.76 9.88
C PHE A 126 -9.07 2.04 9.36
N SER A 127 -9.78 1.93 8.25
CA SER A 127 -10.51 3.06 7.65
C SER A 127 -11.64 3.54 8.59
N PRO A 128 -12.16 4.78 8.41
CA PRO A 128 -13.32 5.23 9.16
C PRO A 128 -14.53 4.29 9.06
N PHE A 129 -14.75 3.70 7.88
CA PHE A 129 -15.77 2.67 7.68
C PHE A 129 -15.54 1.46 8.60
N TYR A 130 -14.31 0.93 8.62
CA TYR A 130 -13.94 -0.21 9.47
C TYR A 130 -14.23 0.08 10.95
N VAL A 131 -13.74 1.21 11.44
CA VAL A 131 -13.89 1.64 12.84
C VAL A 131 -15.35 1.80 13.24
N ASN A 132 -16.17 2.44 12.39
CA ASN A 132 -17.57 2.67 12.71
C ASN A 132 -18.41 1.39 12.66
N MET A 133 -18.11 0.47 11.74
CA MET A 133 -18.70 -0.87 11.74
C MET A 133 -18.41 -1.60 13.06
N VAL A 134 -17.13 -1.61 13.49
CA VAL A 134 -16.74 -2.25 14.74
C VAL A 134 -17.40 -1.58 15.95
N ARG A 135 -17.50 -0.26 15.95
CA ARG A 135 -18.19 0.49 17.00
C ARG A 135 -19.66 0.08 17.12
N ALA A 136 -20.38 0.04 15.99
CA ALA A 136 -21.78 -0.40 15.98
C ALA A 136 -21.93 -1.84 16.50
N GLY A 137 -20.97 -2.73 16.14
CA GLY A 137 -20.93 -4.09 16.66
C GLY A 137 -20.64 -4.19 18.16
N GLU A 138 -19.77 -3.31 18.70
CA GLU A 138 -19.51 -3.21 20.13
C GLU A 138 -20.73 -2.72 20.91
N GLU A 139 -21.37 -1.66 20.44
CA GLU A 139 -22.53 -1.05 21.07
C GLU A 139 -23.76 -1.98 21.06
N SER A 140 -23.93 -2.76 19.97
CA SER A 140 -25.02 -3.73 19.83
C SER A 140 -24.72 -5.11 20.44
N GLY A 141 -23.46 -5.37 20.85
CA GLY A 141 -23.00 -6.68 21.32
C GLY A 141 -22.89 -7.75 20.22
N LYS A 142 -22.89 -7.36 18.93
CA LYS A 142 -22.87 -8.24 17.76
C LYS A 142 -21.53 -8.23 17.02
N LEU A 143 -20.44 -8.20 17.76
CA LEU A 143 -19.08 -8.11 17.18
C LEU A 143 -18.79 -9.23 16.16
N SER A 144 -19.19 -10.47 16.45
CA SER A 144 -18.96 -11.60 15.56
C SER A 144 -19.63 -11.39 14.20
N GLU A 145 -20.94 -11.07 14.19
CA GLU A 145 -21.69 -10.79 12.97
C GLU A 145 -21.11 -9.59 12.20
N THR A 146 -20.69 -8.58 12.95
CA THR A 146 -20.08 -7.37 12.37
C THR A 146 -18.75 -7.66 11.69
N PHE A 147 -17.86 -8.44 12.30
CA PHE A 147 -16.59 -8.79 11.68
C PHE A 147 -16.77 -9.69 10.45
N VAL A 148 -17.75 -10.59 10.45
CA VAL A 148 -18.09 -11.40 9.27
C VAL A 148 -18.59 -10.49 8.14
N SER A 149 -19.54 -9.60 8.41
CA SER A 149 -20.06 -8.65 7.42
C SER A 149 -18.97 -7.73 6.87
N LEU A 150 -18.06 -7.29 7.74
CA LEU A 150 -16.93 -6.44 7.39
C LEU A 150 -15.91 -7.19 6.50
N ALA A 151 -15.58 -8.44 6.84
CA ALA A 151 -14.71 -9.28 6.05
C ALA A 151 -15.30 -9.55 4.66
N ASP A 152 -16.59 -9.87 4.57
CA ASP A 152 -17.30 -10.10 3.31
C ASP A 152 -17.33 -8.84 2.42
N HIS A 153 -17.55 -7.67 3.02
CA HIS A 153 -17.51 -6.39 2.31
C HIS A 153 -16.10 -6.11 1.75
N LEU A 154 -15.06 -6.29 2.57
CA LEU A 154 -13.68 -6.06 2.17
C LEU A 154 -13.21 -7.03 1.09
N ASP A 155 -13.57 -8.31 1.19
CA ASP A 155 -13.30 -9.34 0.16
C ASP A 155 -13.93 -8.92 -1.18
N ARG A 156 -15.23 -8.58 -1.19
CA ARG A 156 -15.90 -8.14 -2.42
C ARG A 156 -15.28 -6.88 -3.01
N SER A 157 -14.99 -5.89 -2.17
CA SER A 157 -14.37 -4.64 -2.60
C SER A 157 -12.98 -4.86 -3.18
N TYR A 158 -12.19 -5.75 -2.58
CA TYR A 158 -10.88 -6.12 -3.05
C TYR A 158 -10.94 -6.88 -4.39
N ASP A 159 -11.85 -7.84 -4.51
CA ASP A 159 -12.05 -8.63 -5.74
C ASP A 159 -12.40 -7.73 -6.93
N VAL A 160 -13.34 -6.81 -6.76
CA VAL A 160 -13.74 -5.88 -7.82
C VAL A 160 -12.56 -4.99 -8.23
N THR A 161 -11.85 -4.42 -7.26
CA THR A 161 -10.69 -3.55 -7.53
C THR A 161 -9.56 -4.32 -8.19
N SER A 162 -9.23 -5.50 -7.67
CA SER A 162 -8.16 -6.35 -8.20
C SER A 162 -8.44 -6.83 -9.63
N ARG A 163 -9.69 -7.21 -9.93
CA ARG A 163 -10.10 -7.57 -11.31
C ARG A 163 -9.97 -6.40 -12.27
N ALA A 164 -10.35 -5.19 -11.83
CA ALA A 164 -10.21 -3.99 -12.64
C ALA A 164 -8.72 -3.65 -12.91
N GLU A 165 -7.87 -3.70 -11.87
CA GLU A 165 -6.43 -3.47 -12.00
C GLU A 165 -5.77 -4.53 -12.91
N ASN A 166 -6.07 -5.81 -12.69
CA ASN A 166 -5.52 -6.91 -13.49
C ASN A 166 -5.93 -6.83 -14.97
N ALA A 167 -7.16 -6.39 -15.27
CA ALA A 167 -7.62 -6.19 -16.64
C ALA A 167 -6.82 -5.12 -17.39
N LEU A 168 -6.22 -4.15 -16.68
CA LEU A 168 -5.41 -3.08 -17.28
C LEU A 168 -3.94 -3.46 -17.48
N ILE A 169 -3.45 -4.53 -16.86
CA ILE A 169 -2.04 -4.96 -16.98
C ILE A 169 -1.70 -5.34 -18.41
N TYR A 170 -2.54 -6.13 -19.06
CA TYR A 170 -2.27 -6.57 -20.43
C TYR A 170 -2.27 -5.41 -21.45
N PRO A 171 -3.27 -4.52 -21.50
CA PRO A 171 -3.20 -3.33 -22.36
C PRO A 171 -1.98 -2.45 -22.07
N ALA A 172 -1.64 -2.22 -20.80
CA ALA A 172 -0.47 -1.44 -20.42
C ALA A 172 0.83 -2.08 -20.92
N PHE A 173 0.98 -3.40 -20.78
CA PHE A 173 2.13 -4.14 -21.29
C PHE A 173 2.26 -4.00 -22.82
N VAL A 174 1.16 -4.21 -23.56
CA VAL A 174 1.16 -4.08 -25.03
C VAL A 174 1.57 -2.67 -25.46
N VAL A 175 1.03 -1.65 -24.80
CA VAL A 175 1.38 -0.24 -25.09
C VAL A 175 2.86 0.04 -24.82
N VAL A 176 3.40 -0.43 -23.71
CA VAL A 176 4.82 -0.26 -23.35
C VAL A 176 5.73 -0.95 -24.38
N VAL A 177 5.42 -2.20 -24.75
CA VAL A 177 6.19 -2.94 -25.75
C VAL A 177 6.11 -2.26 -27.11
N PHE A 178 4.91 -1.83 -27.54
CA PHE A 178 4.72 -1.12 -28.81
C PHE A 178 5.58 0.15 -28.89
N PHE A 179 5.50 1.00 -27.89
CA PHE A 179 6.32 2.23 -27.86
C PHE A 179 7.82 1.93 -27.71
N GLY A 180 8.18 0.87 -26.97
CA GLY A 180 9.58 0.43 -26.84
C GLY A 180 10.16 -0.02 -28.19
N VAL A 181 9.42 -0.88 -28.94
CA VAL A 181 9.85 -1.31 -30.28
C VAL A 181 9.88 -0.15 -31.25
N MET A 182 8.87 0.73 -31.23
CA MET A 182 8.83 1.92 -32.07
C MET A 182 10.02 2.86 -31.81
N ALA A 183 10.35 3.11 -30.53
CA ALA A 183 11.51 3.92 -30.16
C ALA A 183 12.83 3.28 -30.64
N LEU A 184 12.98 1.95 -30.48
CA LEU A 184 14.14 1.22 -30.96
C LEU A 184 14.28 1.31 -32.49
N MET A 185 13.17 1.13 -33.23
CA MET A 185 13.16 1.29 -34.68
C MET A 185 13.57 2.68 -35.12
N LEU A 186 12.99 3.71 -34.48
CA LEU A 186 13.28 5.10 -34.81
C LEU A 186 14.70 5.54 -34.43
N THR A 187 15.28 5.00 -33.36
CA THR A 187 16.60 5.46 -32.88
C THR A 187 17.76 4.62 -33.40
N MET A 188 17.55 3.34 -33.74
CA MET A 188 18.64 2.45 -34.19
C MET A 188 18.51 2.00 -35.64
N VAL A 189 17.30 1.65 -36.09
CA VAL A 189 17.11 1.06 -37.42
C VAL A 189 17.02 2.13 -38.50
N ILE A 190 16.15 3.13 -38.33
CA ILE A 190 15.94 4.19 -39.31
C ILE A 190 17.21 4.99 -39.64
N PRO A 191 18.06 5.41 -38.66
CA PRO A 191 19.33 6.10 -38.98
C PRO A 191 20.27 5.25 -39.83
N LYS A 192 20.37 3.94 -39.58
CA LYS A 192 21.24 3.05 -40.39
C LYS A 192 20.73 2.92 -41.82
N ILE A 193 19.44 2.77 -42.00
CA ILE A 193 18.84 2.70 -43.36
C ILE A 193 18.99 4.05 -44.08
N SER A 194 18.82 5.16 -43.37
CA SER A 194 18.99 6.51 -43.88
C SER A 194 20.42 6.72 -44.42
N ALA A 195 21.44 6.30 -43.65
CA ALA A 195 22.83 6.43 -44.10
C ALA A 195 23.08 5.69 -45.43
N VAL A 196 22.60 4.43 -45.55
CA VAL A 196 22.73 3.62 -46.77
C VAL A 196 22.00 4.25 -47.96
N LEU A 197 20.79 4.83 -47.73
CA LEU A 197 20.02 5.50 -48.80
C LEU A 197 20.73 6.76 -49.31
N LEU A 198 21.28 7.56 -48.40
CA LEU A 198 21.99 8.80 -48.76
C LEU A 198 23.30 8.49 -49.54
N ASP A 199 24.02 7.43 -49.12
CA ASP A 199 25.26 6.96 -49.78
C ASP A 199 24.98 6.42 -51.20
N SER A 200 23.80 5.87 -51.45
CA SER A 200 23.41 5.32 -52.77
C SER A 200 22.99 6.38 -53.80
N GLY A 201 22.86 7.67 -53.41
CA GLY A 201 22.45 8.75 -54.29
C GLY A 201 20.99 8.66 -54.77
N ALA A 202 20.14 7.82 -54.14
CA ALA A 202 18.75 7.65 -54.50
C ALA A 202 17.89 8.84 -54.05
N GLU A 203 16.93 9.25 -54.93
CA GLU A 203 15.94 10.25 -54.50
C GLU A 203 15.05 9.73 -53.39
N VAL A 204 15.10 10.37 -52.21
CA VAL A 204 14.34 9.94 -51.03
C VAL A 204 12.92 10.56 -51.11
N PRO A 205 11.86 9.76 -51.11
CA PRO A 205 10.47 10.25 -51.08
C PRO A 205 10.20 11.13 -49.85
N ILE A 206 9.30 12.11 -49.96
CA ILE A 206 8.99 13.09 -48.92
C ILE A 206 8.58 12.45 -47.61
N TYR A 207 7.76 11.39 -47.62
CA TYR A 207 7.35 10.68 -46.42
C TYR A 207 8.52 10.01 -45.69
N THR A 208 9.53 9.49 -46.41
CA THR A 208 10.75 8.94 -45.85
C THR A 208 11.59 10.03 -45.20
N THR A 209 11.71 11.20 -45.82
CA THR A 209 12.42 12.35 -45.26
C THR A 209 11.78 12.83 -43.94
N ILE A 210 10.45 12.84 -43.84
CA ILE A 210 9.73 13.15 -42.60
C ILE A 210 10.09 12.16 -41.49
N VAL A 211 10.05 10.84 -41.77
CA VAL A 211 10.39 9.80 -40.81
C VAL A 211 11.85 9.90 -40.38
N ILE A 212 12.76 10.14 -41.28
CA ILE A 212 14.19 10.35 -40.96
C ILE A 212 14.38 11.60 -40.10
N GLY A 213 13.69 12.70 -40.41
CA GLY A 213 13.73 13.94 -39.64
C GLY A 213 13.23 13.72 -38.19
N PHE A 214 12.13 13.00 -38.03
CA PHE A 214 11.59 12.60 -36.72
C PHE A 214 12.53 11.65 -35.94
N SER A 215 13.14 10.71 -36.63
CA SER A 215 14.15 9.82 -36.06
C SER A 215 15.36 10.59 -35.54
N ASN A 216 15.93 11.50 -36.36
CA ASN A 216 17.06 12.31 -35.95
C ASN A 216 16.72 13.23 -34.76
N PHE A 217 15.50 13.78 -34.74
CA PHE A 217 15.01 14.57 -33.61
C PHE A 217 14.95 13.70 -32.33
N LEU A 218 14.43 12.47 -32.40
CA LEU A 218 14.41 11.54 -31.28
C LEU A 218 15.80 11.12 -30.82
N VAL A 219 16.72 10.88 -31.74
CA VAL A 219 18.13 10.53 -31.39
C VAL A 219 18.81 11.69 -30.70
N SER A 220 18.63 12.93 -31.19
CA SER A 220 19.27 14.12 -30.63
C SER A 220 18.66 14.61 -29.32
N TYR A 221 17.34 14.54 -29.20
CA TYR A 221 16.59 15.11 -28.07
C TYR A 221 15.87 14.05 -27.21
N GLY A 222 15.95 12.77 -27.53
CA GLY A 222 15.18 11.71 -26.85
C GLY A 222 15.44 11.65 -25.35
N ILE A 223 16.67 11.88 -24.90
CA ILE A 223 17.03 11.93 -23.48
C ILE A 223 16.33 13.10 -22.77
N PHE A 224 16.25 14.27 -23.41
CA PHE A 224 15.57 15.44 -22.84
C PHE A 224 14.06 15.26 -22.82
N ILE A 225 13.50 14.58 -23.83
CA ILE A 225 12.08 14.21 -23.89
C ILE A 225 11.76 13.24 -22.77
N LEU A 226 12.60 12.23 -22.55
CA LEU A 226 12.43 11.24 -21.48
C LEU A 226 12.49 11.89 -20.10
N VAL A 227 13.48 12.74 -19.86
CA VAL A 227 13.60 13.52 -18.62
C VAL A 227 12.39 14.43 -18.43
N GLY A 228 11.94 15.12 -19.50
CA GLY A 228 10.74 15.97 -19.47
C GLY A 228 9.47 15.19 -19.16
N LEU A 229 9.29 13.98 -19.72
CA LEU A 229 8.16 13.09 -19.40
C LEU A 229 8.18 12.61 -17.96
N VAL A 230 9.36 12.21 -17.44
CA VAL A 230 9.51 11.79 -16.04
C VAL A 230 9.25 12.97 -15.09
N ALA A 231 9.83 14.12 -15.36
CA ALA A 231 9.62 15.33 -14.55
C ALA A 231 8.17 15.83 -14.62
N GLY A 232 7.56 15.82 -15.80
CA GLY A 232 6.16 16.17 -16.01
C GLY A 232 5.23 15.18 -15.30
N GLY A 233 5.47 13.88 -15.42
CA GLY A 233 4.73 12.83 -14.70
C GLY A 233 4.85 12.98 -13.18
N PHE A 234 6.04 13.28 -12.68
CA PHE A 234 6.25 13.53 -11.25
C PHE A 234 5.53 14.81 -10.79
N TYR A 235 5.55 15.87 -11.60
CA TYR A 235 4.84 17.11 -11.31
C TYR A 235 3.32 16.89 -11.29
N LEU A 236 2.76 16.19 -12.28
CA LEU A 236 1.34 15.82 -12.31
C LEU A 236 0.95 14.94 -11.13
N TRP A 237 1.80 13.99 -10.76
CA TRP A 237 1.58 13.16 -9.57
C TRP A 237 1.59 13.98 -8.27
N ARG A 238 2.45 15.01 -8.19
CA ARG A 238 2.46 15.92 -7.04
C ARG A 238 1.21 16.80 -7.01
N LEU A 239 0.78 17.31 -8.19
CA LEU A 239 -0.46 18.06 -8.33
C LEU A 239 -1.69 17.26 -7.93
N SER A 240 -1.76 15.97 -8.30
CA SER A 240 -2.89 15.10 -7.96
C SER A 240 -3.06 14.87 -6.44
N LYS A 241 -2.05 15.19 -5.63
CA LYS A 241 -2.12 15.13 -4.17
C LYS A 241 -2.67 16.41 -3.52
N THR A 242 -2.76 17.49 -4.27
CA THR A 242 -3.33 18.77 -3.81
C THR A 242 -4.86 18.70 -3.84
N GLU A 243 -5.57 19.38 -2.93
CA GLU A 243 -7.04 19.32 -2.88
C GLU A 243 -7.69 19.76 -4.19
N SER A 244 -7.25 20.88 -4.76
CA SER A 244 -7.73 21.33 -6.08
C SER A 244 -7.37 20.36 -7.20
N GLY A 245 -6.19 19.75 -7.14
CA GLY A 245 -5.76 18.75 -8.09
C GLY A 245 -6.61 17.49 -8.03
N LYS A 246 -6.96 16.99 -6.85
CA LYS A 246 -7.84 15.83 -6.70
C LYS A 246 -9.17 16.01 -7.41
N LEU A 247 -9.83 17.15 -7.22
CA LEU A 247 -11.11 17.48 -7.91
C LEU A 247 -10.96 17.41 -9.43
N THR A 248 -9.89 18.03 -9.97
CA THR A 248 -9.64 18.06 -11.42
C THR A 248 -9.33 16.65 -11.96
N PHE A 249 -8.47 15.90 -11.29
CA PHE A 249 -8.12 14.52 -11.71
C PHE A 249 -9.28 13.54 -11.56
N ASP A 250 -10.09 13.67 -10.51
CA ASP A 250 -11.28 12.83 -10.30
C ASP A 250 -12.34 13.15 -11.37
N GLY A 251 -12.52 14.42 -11.75
CA GLY A 251 -13.36 14.80 -12.87
C GLY A 251 -12.84 14.29 -14.21
N LEU A 252 -11.51 14.36 -14.44
CA LEU A 252 -10.90 13.87 -15.66
C LEU A 252 -11.08 12.35 -15.83
N LYS A 253 -10.93 11.57 -14.75
CA LYS A 253 -11.15 10.11 -14.79
C LYS A 253 -12.57 9.74 -15.24
N LEU A 254 -13.56 10.53 -14.82
CA LEU A 254 -14.96 10.34 -15.21
C LEU A 254 -15.25 10.81 -16.64
N SER A 255 -14.43 11.75 -17.18
CA SER A 255 -14.63 12.31 -18.52
C SER A 255 -13.99 11.49 -19.65
N ILE A 256 -13.10 10.54 -19.34
CA ILE A 256 -12.43 9.71 -20.35
C ILE A 256 -13.44 8.71 -20.93
N PRO A 257 -13.68 8.69 -22.26
CA PRO A 257 -14.59 7.74 -22.88
C PRO A 257 -14.18 6.29 -22.57
N TYR A 258 -15.14 5.42 -22.35
CA TYR A 258 -15.01 4.01 -21.93
C TYR A 258 -14.48 3.80 -20.49
N LEU A 259 -13.48 4.55 -20.03
CA LEU A 259 -12.96 4.46 -18.66
C LEU A 259 -13.87 5.17 -17.67
N GLY A 260 -14.46 6.31 -18.04
CA GLY A 260 -15.38 7.06 -17.19
C GLY A 260 -16.58 6.25 -16.76
N ASP A 261 -17.23 5.55 -17.71
CA ASP A 261 -18.38 4.67 -17.45
C ASP A 261 -18.03 3.50 -16.50
N LEU A 262 -16.81 2.95 -16.63
CA LEU A 262 -16.30 1.93 -15.72
C LEU A 262 -16.11 2.49 -14.30
N TYR A 263 -15.47 3.66 -14.17
CA TYR A 263 -15.24 4.30 -12.87
C TYR A 263 -16.54 4.73 -12.21
N GLU A 264 -17.49 5.28 -12.97
CA GLU A 264 -18.82 5.63 -12.47
C GLU A 264 -19.54 4.43 -11.85
N LYS A 265 -19.62 3.32 -12.60
CA LYS A 265 -20.24 2.08 -12.10
C LYS A 265 -19.51 1.53 -10.87
N LEU A 266 -18.17 1.62 -10.85
CA LEU A 266 -17.36 1.20 -9.71
C LEU A 266 -17.67 2.03 -8.45
N TYR A 267 -17.76 3.37 -8.58
CA TYR A 267 -18.07 4.25 -7.47
C TYR A 267 -19.51 4.05 -6.98
N LEU A 268 -20.49 3.93 -7.89
CA LEU A 268 -21.87 3.66 -7.54
C LEU A 268 -22.05 2.32 -6.82
N ALA A 269 -21.38 1.27 -7.32
CA ALA A 269 -21.39 -0.04 -6.66
C ALA A 269 -20.76 0.04 -5.26
N ARG A 270 -19.63 0.75 -5.11
CA ARG A 270 -18.97 0.95 -3.81
C ARG A 270 -19.86 1.74 -2.84
N ILE A 271 -20.54 2.79 -3.31
CA ILE A 271 -21.51 3.56 -2.51
C ILE A 271 -22.62 2.65 -2.01
N ALA A 272 -23.25 1.92 -2.91
CA ALA A 272 -24.37 1.03 -2.57
C ALA A 272 -23.98 -0.07 -1.58
N ASP A 273 -22.84 -0.73 -1.82
CA ASP A 273 -22.36 -1.84 -0.97
C ASP A 273 -21.90 -1.33 0.41
N THR A 274 -21.18 -0.19 0.47
CA THR A 274 -20.76 0.42 1.74
C THR A 274 -21.95 0.89 2.55
N PHE A 275 -22.90 1.59 1.92
CA PHE A 275 -24.09 2.10 2.57
C PHE A 275 -24.98 0.96 3.10
N ALA A 276 -25.20 -0.09 2.28
CA ALA A 276 -25.96 -1.26 2.71
C ALA A 276 -25.30 -1.97 3.89
N ALA A 277 -23.96 -2.15 3.87
CA ALA A 277 -23.23 -2.77 4.97
C ALA A 277 -23.37 -1.98 6.28
N MET A 278 -23.32 -0.64 6.22
CA MET A 278 -23.48 0.22 7.39
C MET A 278 -24.91 0.13 7.97
N LEU A 279 -25.93 0.15 7.12
CA LEU A 279 -27.32 0.01 7.56
C LEU A 279 -27.59 -1.36 8.20
N MET A 280 -27.05 -2.44 7.62
CA MET A 280 -27.17 -3.79 8.19
C MET A 280 -26.45 -3.91 9.55
N ALA A 281 -25.39 -3.14 9.76
CA ALA A 281 -24.70 -3.08 11.05
C ALA A 281 -25.42 -2.22 12.10
N GLY A 282 -26.54 -1.55 11.72
CA GLY A 282 -27.34 -0.73 12.62
C GLY A 282 -26.86 0.72 12.75
N VAL A 283 -25.95 1.18 11.88
CA VAL A 283 -25.51 2.58 11.82
C VAL A 283 -26.67 3.45 11.31
N SER A 284 -26.83 4.66 11.87
CA SER A 284 -27.87 5.59 11.44
C SER A 284 -27.70 6.00 9.98
N VAL A 285 -28.81 6.27 9.27
CA VAL A 285 -28.81 6.63 7.84
C VAL A 285 -27.89 7.83 7.55
N VAL A 286 -27.96 8.86 8.39
CA VAL A 286 -27.15 10.09 8.22
C VAL A 286 -25.67 9.80 8.37
N GLU A 287 -25.28 9.09 9.42
CA GLU A 287 -23.90 8.70 9.67
C GLU A 287 -23.38 7.74 8.59
N ALA A 288 -24.21 6.80 8.13
CA ALA A 288 -23.86 5.88 7.04
C ALA A 288 -23.59 6.63 5.73
N LEU A 289 -24.35 7.68 5.40
CA LEU A 289 -24.12 8.54 4.23
C LEU A 289 -22.80 9.32 4.35
N GLU A 290 -22.55 9.93 5.50
CA GLU A 290 -21.31 10.69 5.75
C GLU A 290 -20.07 9.81 5.62
N ILE A 291 -20.08 8.63 6.26
CA ILE A 291 -18.97 7.69 6.21
C ILE A 291 -18.80 7.14 4.80
N THR A 292 -19.89 6.80 4.11
CA THR A 292 -19.86 6.33 2.71
C THR A 292 -19.20 7.39 1.82
N GLY A 293 -19.57 8.66 1.94
CA GLY A 293 -18.94 9.76 1.22
C GLY A 293 -17.45 9.89 1.49
N ALA A 294 -17.01 9.67 2.72
CA ALA A 294 -15.59 9.71 3.09
C ALA A 294 -14.77 8.55 2.50
N VAL A 295 -15.38 7.38 2.29
CA VAL A 295 -14.70 6.13 1.89
C VAL A 295 -14.72 5.89 0.38
N VAL A 296 -15.66 6.48 -0.35
CA VAL A 296 -15.82 6.28 -1.81
C VAL A 296 -14.56 6.59 -2.61
N GLY A 297 -13.73 7.52 -2.11
CA GLY A 297 -12.43 7.82 -2.71
C GLY A 297 -12.50 8.72 -3.96
N ASN A 298 -13.63 9.38 -4.21
CA ASN A 298 -13.81 10.38 -5.24
C ASN A 298 -14.40 11.65 -4.64
N SER A 299 -13.75 12.78 -4.91
CA SER A 299 -14.12 14.08 -4.32
C SER A 299 -15.47 14.60 -4.78
N ILE A 300 -15.91 14.25 -6.00
CA ILE A 300 -17.21 14.66 -6.55
C ILE A 300 -18.34 13.94 -5.82
N TYR A 301 -18.25 12.62 -5.73
CA TYR A 301 -19.27 11.83 -5.01
C TYR A 301 -19.27 12.11 -3.50
N LYS A 302 -18.11 12.44 -2.92
CA LYS A 302 -18.03 12.90 -1.54
C LYS A 302 -18.84 14.18 -1.30
N ALA A 303 -18.74 15.15 -2.21
CA ALA A 303 -19.52 16.40 -2.12
C ALA A 303 -21.01 16.14 -2.26
N ILE A 304 -21.45 15.31 -3.23
CA ILE A 304 -22.85 14.97 -3.47
C ILE A 304 -23.50 14.24 -2.27
N LEU A 305 -22.76 13.41 -1.57
CA LEU A 305 -23.27 12.66 -0.43
C LEU A 305 -23.20 13.44 0.91
N GLY A 306 -22.43 14.53 0.94
CA GLY A 306 -22.25 15.37 2.12
C GLY A 306 -23.20 16.58 2.18
N ASP A 307 -23.88 16.92 1.06
CA ASP A 307 -24.92 17.94 0.96
C ASP A 307 -26.31 17.33 1.28
#